data_1ae1f671c5425d0922e58ffbfde8c007
#
_entry.id   1ae1f671c5425d0922e58ffbfde8c007
#
_cell.length_a   1.000
_cell.length_b   1.000
_cell.length_c   1.000
_cell.angle_alpha   90.00
_cell.angle_beta   90.00
_cell.angle_gamma   90.00
#
_symmetry.space_group_name_H-M   'P 1'
#
loop_
_entity.id
_entity.type
_entity.pdbx_description
1 polymer ?
#
loop_
_entity_poly.entity_id
_entity_poly.type
_entity_poly.pdbx_seq_one_letter_code
_entity_poly.pdbx_strand_id
1 'polypeptide(L)' 'MRVVVELFGNLRELAKNHDKRIEMEVAEGTTVGELLSQLGVTRSTAWNAAVNGKLTYADDRLSDDTVLTVFPPIAGG' A
#
# COMPACT_ATOMS: atom_id res chain seq x y z
N MET A 1 -5.32 7.08 12.52
CA MET A 1 -5.28 5.62 12.60
C MET A 1 -3.94 5.11 12.09
N ARG A 2 -3.53 3.99 12.58
CA ARG A 2 -2.22 3.41 12.26
C ARG A 2 -2.38 2.29 11.25
N VAL A 3 -1.54 2.33 10.21
CA VAL A 3 -1.52 1.29 9.17
C VAL A 3 -0.07 0.87 8.94
N VAL A 4 0.15 -0.43 8.88
CA VAL A 4 1.45 -0.98 8.51
C VAL A 4 1.40 -1.31 7.02
N VAL A 5 2.37 -0.82 6.27
CA VAL A 5 2.45 -1.07 4.82
C VAL A 5 3.65 -1.97 4.55
N GLU A 6 3.40 -3.07 3.87
CA GLU A 6 4.46 -3.96 3.41
C GLU A 6 4.60 -3.83 1.91
N LEU A 7 5.81 -3.51 1.46
CA LEU A 7 6.10 -3.28 0.05
C LEU A 7 6.96 -4.40 -0.52
N PHE A 8 6.59 -4.89 -1.68
CA PHE A 8 7.30 -5.99 -2.34
C PHE A 8 7.82 -5.57 -3.72
N GLY A 9 8.84 -6.27 -4.20
CA GLY A 9 9.41 -6.03 -5.50
C GLY A 9 9.95 -4.61 -5.64
N ASN A 10 9.79 -4.02 -6.82
CA ASN A 10 10.26 -2.67 -7.09
C ASN A 10 9.53 -1.59 -6.29
N LEU A 11 8.39 -1.94 -5.69
CA LEU A 11 7.64 -0.98 -4.87
C LEU A 11 8.37 -0.63 -3.57
N ARG A 12 9.33 -1.43 -3.16
CA ARG A 12 10.17 -1.13 -1.98
C ARG A 12 10.96 0.16 -2.14
N GLU A 13 11.19 0.59 -3.36
CA GLU A 13 11.91 1.84 -3.64
C GLU A 13 11.11 3.07 -3.21
N LEU A 14 9.81 2.94 -2.98
CA LEU A 14 8.99 4.03 -2.49
C LEU A 14 9.28 4.38 -1.04
N ALA A 15 9.84 3.45 -0.28
CA ALA A 15 10.23 3.71 1.09
C ALA A 15 11.59 4.41 1.13
N LYS A 16 11.73 5.40 2.01
CA LYS A 16 12.95 6.22 2.08
C LYS A 16 14.21 5.40 2.31
N ASN A 17 14.13 4.34 3.09
CA ASN A 17 15.27 3.49 3.41
C ASN A 17 15.19 2.16 2.68
N HIS A 18 14.34 2.06 1.66
CA HIS A 18 14.05 0.82 0.96
C HIS A 18 13.58 -0.28 1.90
N ASP A 19 12.96 0.11 3.00
CA ASP A 19 12.40 -0.84 3.96
C ASP A 19 11.18 -1.52 3.36
N LYS A 20 11.10 -2.82 3.59
CA LYS A 20 9.94 -3.59 3.16
C LYS A 20 8.69 -3.20 3.94
N ARG A 21 8.84 -2.76 5.18
CA ARG A 21 7.72 -2.53 6.09
C ARG A 21 7.79 -1.12 6.66
N ILE A 22 6.68 -0.39 6.58
CA ILE A 22 6.57 0.99 7.05
C ILE A 22 5.33 1.11 7.92
N GLU A 23 5.45 1.81 9.05
CA GLU A 23 4.30 2.19 9.85
C GLU A 23 3.89 3.61 9.49
N MET A 24 2.59 3.83 9.26
CA MET A 24 2.09 5.14 8.88
C MET A 24 0.89 5.52 9.73
N GLU A 25 0.85 6.81 10.12
CA GLU A 25 -0.34 7.42 10.70
C GLU A 25 -1.10 8.13 9.59
N VAL A 26 -2.37 7.78 9.42
CA VAL A 26 -3.22 8.39 8.41
C VAL A 26 -4.57 8.75 9.02
N ALA A 27 -5.27 9.67 8.38
CA ALA A 27 -6.58 10.09 8.86
C ALA A 27 -7.59 8.96 8.71
N GLU A 28 -8.57 8.92 9.59
CA GLU A 28 -9.68 7.98 9.44
C GLU A 28 -10.40 8.23 8.12
N GLY A 29 -10.81 7.16 7.47
CA GLY A 29 -11.47 7.25 6.18
C GLY A 29 -10.49 7.29 5.00
N THR A 30 -9.18 7.26 5.25
CA THR A 30 -8.19 7.20 4.19
C THR A 30 -8.36 5.92 3.38
N THR A 31 -8.38 6.04 2.06
CA THR A 31 -8.47 4.90 1.17
C THR A 31 -7.08 4.34 0.87
N VAL A 32 -7.06 3.12 0.33
CA VAL A 32 -5.81 2.48 -0.10
C VAL A 32 -5.08 3.37 -1.10
N GLY A 33 -5.80 3.90 -2.09
CA GLY A 33 -5.20 4.76 -3.10
C GLY A 33 -4.62 6.05 -2.53
N GLU A 34 -5.31 6.65 -1.57
CA GLU A 34 -4.83 7.86 -0.92
C GLU A 34 -3.54 7.61 -0.14
N LEU A 35 -3.48 6.50 0.60
CA LEU A 35 -2.28 6.14 1.34
C LEU A 35 -1.10 5.92 0.39
N LEU A 36 -1.33 5.18 -0.70
CA LEU A 36 -0.26 4.92 -1.67
C LEU A 36 0.20 6.20 -2.37
N SER A 37 -0.73 7.13 -2.61
CA SER A 37 -0.39 8.45 -3.13
C SER A 37 0.57 9.19 -2.21
N GLN A 38 0.35 9.10 -0.90
CA GLN A 38 1.23 9.72 0.09
C GLN A 38 2.64 9.11 0.06
N LEU A 39 2.74 7.85 -0.35
CA LEU A 39 4.03 7.17 -0.50
C LEU A 39 4.72 7.48 -1.83
N GLY A 40 4.04 8.16 -2.73
CA GLY A 40 4.61 8.50 -4.02
C GLY A 40 4.17 7.60 -5.17
N VAL A 41 3.21 6.73 -4.95
CA VAL A 41 2.65 5.91 -6.02
C VAL A 41 1.82 6.80 -6.94
N THR A 42 2.15 6.79 -8.21
CA THR A 42 1.46 7.59 -9.22
C THR A 42 0.56 6.71 -10.08
N ARG A 43 -0.25 7.33 -10.93
CA ARG A 43 -1.11 6.59 -11.86
C ARG A 43 -0.31 5.71 -12.82
N SER A 44 0.94 6.07 -13.09
CA SER A 44 1.80 5.28 -13.97
C SER A 44 2.42 4.07 -13.28
N THR A 45 2.29 3.98 -11.95
CA THR A 45 2.82 2.85 -11.19
C THR A 45 1.74 1.79 -11.08
N ALA A 46 2.00 0.62 -11.64
CA ALA A 46 1.07 -0.51 -11.51
C ALA A 46 1.29 -1.19 -10.17
N TRP A 47 0.19 -1.49 -9.47
CA TRP A 47 0.27 -2.15 -8.17
C TRP A 47 -0.98 -2.97 -7.89
N ASN A 48 -0.82 -3.95 -7.03
CA ASN A 48 -1.91 -4.67 -6.39
C ASN A 48 -1.73 -4.57 -4.89
N ALA A 49 -2.81 -4.70 -4.15
CA ALA A 49 -2.74 -4.64 -2.70
C ALA A 49 -3.70 -5.62 -2.06
N ALA A 50 -3.37 -6.04 -0.85
CA ALA A 50 -4.20 -6.93 -0.06
C ALA A 50 -4.21 -6.45 1.39
N VAL A 51 -5.36 -6.59 2.05
CA VAL A 51 -5.51 -6.32 3.47
C VAL A 51 -5.85 -7.65 4.15
N ASN A 52 -5.02 -8.07 5.10
CA ASN A 52 -5.22 -9.32 5.82
C ASN A 52 -5.43 -10.52 4.87
N GLY A 53 -4.68 -10.54 3.76
CA GLY A 53 -4.73 -11.61 2.79
C GLY A 53 -5.83 -11.51 1.74
N LYS A 54 -6.66 -10.48 1.80
CA LYS A 54 -7.73 -10.27 0.81
C LYS A 54 -7.40 -9.11 -0.10
N LEU A 55 -7.57 -9.28 -1.41
CA LEU A 55 -7.35 -8.20 -2.37
C LEU A 55 -8.18 -6.99 -2.01
N THR A 56 -7.57 -5.83 -2.14
CA THR A 56 -8.23 -4.55 -1.90
C THR A 56 -7.95 -3.61 -3.07
N TYR A 57 -8.72 -2.57 -3.19
CA TYR A 57 -8.67 -1.65 -4.33
C TYR A 57 -8.49 -0.22 -3.85
N ALA A 58 -8.16 0.67 -4.80
CA ALA A 58 -7.84 2.06 -4.49
C ALA A 58 -8.95 2.77 -3.69
N ASP A 59 -10.21 2.48 -3.98
CA ASP A 59 -11.34 3.13 -3.33
C ASP A 59 -11.74 2.53 -1.98
N ASP A 60 -11.12 1.43 -1.60
CA ASP A 60 -11.44 0.78 -0.33
C ASP A 60 -10.84 1.57 0.83
N ARG A 61 -11.61 1.74 1.88
CA ARG A 61 -11.16 2.45 3.07
C ARG A 61 -10.36 1.53 3.97
N LEU A 62 -9.31 2.10 4.55
CA LEU A 62 -8.47 1.39 5.49
C LEU A 62 -9.07 1.40 6.89
N SER A 63 -8.72 0.40 7.67
CA SER A 63 -9.10 0.30 9.08
C SER A 63 -7.88 0.43 9.96
N ASP A 64 -8.09 0.85 11.22
CA ASP A 64 -7.00 0.96 12.17
C ASP A 64 -6.33 -0.40 12.42
N ASP A 65 -5.03 -0.38 12.67
CA ASP A 65 -4.21 -1.57 12.94
C ASP A 65 -4.24 -2.60 11.80
N THR A 66 -4.32 -2.13 10.57
CA THR A 66 -4.36 -2.99 9.39
C THR A 66 -2.96 -3.14 8.79
N VAL A 67 -2.67 -4.31 8.25
CA VAL A 67 -1.47 -4.55 7.45
C VAL A 67 -1.88 -4.53 5.99
N LEU A 68 -1.38 -3.54 5.25
CA LEU A 68 -1.60 -3.41 3.82
C LEU A 68 -0.37 -3.94 3.10
N THR A 69 -0.56 -4.99 2.33
CA THR A 69 0.51 -5.58 1.52
C THR A 69 0.39 -5.07 0.10
N VAL A 70 1.45 -4.46 -0.42
CA VAL A 70 1.46 -3.89 -1.77
C VAL A 70 2.52 -4.61 -2.59
N PHE A 71 2.12 -5.08 -3.76
CA PHE A 71 2.99 -5.88 -4.61
C PHE A 71 2.76 -5.53 -6.07
N PRO A 72 3.78 -5.71 -6.94
CA PRO A 72 3.61 -5.45 -8.36
C PRO A 72 2.71 -6.50 -8.99
N PRO A 73 1.98 -6.15 -10.06
CA PRO A 73 1.16 -7.13 -10.79
C PRO A 73 2.05 -8.25 -11.33
N ILE A 74 1.47 -9.45 -11.38
CA ILE A 74 2.16 -10.60 -11.94
C ILE A 74 2.09 -10.51 -13.46
N ALA A 75 3.26 -10.45 -14.11
CA ALA A 75 3.34 -10.35 -15.55
C ALA A 75 2.79 -11.62 -16.21
N GLY A 76 1.98 -11.44 -17.22
CA GLY A 76 1.41 -12.55 -17.98
C GLY A 76 0.30 -13.31 -17.28
N GLY A 77 -0.08 -12.82 -16.11
CA GLY A 77 -1.15 -13.45 -15.32
C GLY A 77 -2.52 -13.01 -15.72
#